data_ea2bd8cf744067c23bbdecc1ade46d02
#
_entry.id   ea2bd8cf744067c23bbdecc1ade46d02
#
_cell.length_a   1.000
_cell.length_b   1.000
_cell.length_c   1.000
_cell.angle_alpha   90.00
_cell.angle_beta   90.00
_cell.angle_gamma   90.00
#
_symmetry.space_group_name_H-M   'P 1'
#
loop_
_entity.id
_entity.type
_entity.pdbx_description
1 polymer ?
#
loop_
_entity_poly.entity_id
_entity_poly.type
_entity_poly.pdbx_seq_one_letter_code
_entity_poly.pdbx_strand_id
1 'polypeptide(L)'
;MINANGRDCEKRILEAISGEEMRKHIEFLCGFDRDSGTEGEYRAVEHLVNTLEQYDGVQVKVYEFDAYLSYPRSASVEVVAPVPEALKAKTRSFSGSTPPEGVTGEIVYVPGGSDMFRDFETSGRFAGKDLAGKIVLSEGGGRQNMRAAQELGAVGYIHLWPSDEEYLHQGIVTPVWGTPTPETAGNIPRLPVVTVTNRTGKRLNALAAQGPVKVRIFAKVETDWRRLKLPVATIKGESEDYVLAAGHVDSWHRGATDNATGNATLLELARVFGLNRAQLKRSLKLAWWPGHSTGRYAGSTWFADHFWFTLHDHCVTYINIDSPGPLGAVDYSTITAVAENGRFAEAVVRELTGQNPKWERPVRAGDQSFWGAGVTSLFMLLSERPPGQRAAVGGSGSGWWWHTEEDTIDKVSLETQVLDTKIHALAITRLCTLPVLPFVLGDLAGELKALFAEIDQQAGHRLDFGLVRAQLARFAAAAEKFDQAKEKAAPGQEERFNRAALAAIRAITPVNYTKTGPFDHDPAVPTPPLPGLHQATALAGLNPESDQYRFLLTRLVRESNRVAFALREAAARLEEASREPWQ
;
A
#
# COMPACT_ATOMS: atom_id res chain seq x y z
N MET A 1 -11.43 -28.10 7.70
CA MET A 1 -12.36 -27.70 8.80
C MET A 1 -11.54 -27.49 10.07
N ILE A 2 -11.83 -26.41 10.81
CA ILE A 2 -11.21 -26.13 12.11
C ILE A 2 -11.69 -27.21 13.10
N ASN A 3 -10.74 -27.89 13.74
CA ASN A 3 -11.06 -28.86 14.80
C ASN A 3 -11.52 -28.14 16.10
N ALA A 4 -12.04 -28.88 17.09
CA ALA A 4 -12.52 -28.31 18.35
C ALA A 4 -11.47 -27.44 19.06
N ASN A 5 -10.22 -27.90 19.11
CA ASN A 5 -9.11 -27.16 19.75
C ASN A 5 -8.81 -25.82 19.02
N GLY A 6 -8.95 -25.79 17.69
CA GLY A 6 -8.77 -24.57 16.90
C GLY A 6 -9.86 -23.53 17.19
N ARG A 7 -11.11 -23.96 17.32
CA ARG A 7 -12.24 -23.06 17.68
C ARG A 7 -12.08 -22.50 19.10
N ASP A 8 -11.61 -23.31 20.03
CA ASP A 8 -11.33 -22.83 21.39
C ASP A 8 -10.19 -21.82 21.42
N CYS A 9 -9.17 -21.97 20.56
CA CYS A 9 -8.11 -21.00 20.41
C CYS A 9 -8.63 -19.68 19.83
N GLU A 10 -9.42 -19.72 18.75
CA GLU A 10 -10.06 -18.53 18.17
C GLU A 10 -10.87 -17.79 19.22
N LYS A 11 -11.73 -18.49 19.95
CA LYS A 11 -12.57 -17.92 21.01
C LYS A 11 -11.75 -17.22 22.07
N ARG A 12 -10.73 -17.91 22.62
CA ARG A 12 -9.84 -17.30 23.65
C ARG A 12 -9.15 -16.04 23.18
N ILE A 13 -8.60 -16.06 21.95
CA ILE A 13 -7.93 -14.90 21.37
C ILE A 13 -8.92 -13.74 21.21
N LEU A 14 -10.10 -13.97 20.62
CA LEU A 14 -11.09 -12.93 20.38
C LEU A 14 -11.69 -12.35 21.68
N GLU A 15 -11.89 -13.17 22.70
CA GLU A 15 -12.40 -12.75 24.02
C GLU A 15 -11.35 -11.99 24.84
N ALA A 16 -10.05 -12.26 24.61
CA ALA A 16 -8.96 -11.60 25.31
C ALA A 16 -8.62 -10.20 24.79
N ILE A 17 -9.15 -9.80 23.61
CA ILE A 17 -8.90 -8.47 23.03
C ILE A 17 -9.54 -7.39 23.90
N SER A 18 -8.72 -6.44 24.36
CA SER A 18 -9.09 -5.38 25.28
C SER A 18 -9.03 -4.00 24.62
N GLY A 19 -10.19 -3.37 24.46
CA GLY A 19 -10.26 -1.98 24.01
C GLY A 19 -9.61 -1.00 25.00
N GLU A 20 -9.68 -1.29 26.31
CA GLU A 20 -9.08 -0.44 27.32
C GLU A 20 -7.55 -0.43 27.26
N GLU A 21 -6.92 -1.61 27.02
CA GLU A 21 -5.47 -1.66 26.84
C GLU A 21 -5.05 -0.90 25.58
N MET A 22 -5.74 -1.11 24.45
CA MET A 22 -5.45 -0.36 23.22
C MET A 22 -5.61 1.15 23.42
N ARG A 23 -6.65 1.59 24.12
CA ARG A 23 -6.88 3.01 24.41
C ARG A 23 -5.71 3.66 25.13
N LYS A 24 -5.12 3.01 26.15
CA LYS A 24 -3.95 3.52 26.86
C LYS A 24 -2.78 3.79 25.93
N HIS A 25 -2.52 2.87 25.00
CA HIS A 25 -1.46 3.03 24.02
C HIS A 25 -1.76 4.12 23.00
N ILE A 26 -3.01 4.24 22.51
CA ILE A 26 -3.43 5.31 21.59
C ILE A 26 -3.26 6.68 22.26
N GLU A 27 -3.76 6.84 23.51
CA GLU A 27 -3.63 8.09 24.27
C GLU A 27 -2.17 8.52 24.46
N PHE A 28 -1.29 7.55 24.73
CA PHE A 28 0.15 7.83 24.83
C PHE A 28 0.73 8.27 23.47
N LEU A 29 0.49 7.49 22.43
CA LEU A 29 1.09 7.69 21.11
C LEU A 29 0.60 8.98 20.43
N CYS A 30 -0.69 9.32 20.52
CA CYS A 30 -1.21 10.56 19.96
C CYS A 30 -0.99 11.80 20.87
N GLY A 31 -0.27 11.63 21.99
CA GLY A 31 0.11 12.72 22.90
C GLY A 31 1.19 13.66 22.30
N PHE A 32 1.88 13.27 21.24
CA PHE A 32 2.95 14.03 20.58
C PHE A 32 3.06 13.68 19.10
N ASP A 33 3.72 14.55 18.34
CA ASP A 33 3.99 14.32 16.92
C ASP A 33 5.09 13.26 16.78
N ARG A 34 4.95 12.36 15.78
CA ARG A 34 5.82 11.21 15.58
C ARG A 34 6.45 11.19 14.19
N ASP A 35 6.87 12.36 13.70
CA ASP A 35 7.62 12.41 12.43
C ASP A 35 8.82 11.46 12.46
N SER A 36 9.05 10.73 11.39
CA SER A 36 10.13 9.73 11.30
C SER A 36 11.50 10.32 11.59
N GLY A 37 12.33 9.59 12.33
CA GLY A 37 13.68 9.99 12.71
C GLY A 37 13.75 11.20 13.65
N THR A 38 12.68 11.50 14.38
CA THR A 38 12.63 12.54 15.40
C THR A 38 12.52 11.93 16.80
N GLU A 39 12.71 12.79 17.82
CA GLU A 39 12.55 12.42 19.22
C GLU A 39 11.15 11.82 19.50
N GLY A 40 10.10 12.34 18.82
CA GLY A 40 8.75 11.81 18.97
C GLY A 40 8.63 10.35 18.50
N GLU A 41 9.18 10.02 17.31
CA GLU A 41 9.20 8.62 16.86
C GLU A 41 10.05 7.75 17.79
N TYR A 42 11.23 8.22 18.23
CA TYR A 42 12.07 7.42 19.14
C TYR A 42 11.37 7.13 20.46
N ARG A 43 10.66 8.10 21.02
CA ARG A 43 9.84 7.94 22.22
C ARG A 43 8.69 6.95 21.99
N ALA A 44 8.07 6.96 20.82
CA ALA A 44 7.05 5.97 20.46
C ALA A 44 7.65 4.57 20.39
N VAL A 45 8.79 4.41 19.71
CA VAL A 45 9.50 3.13 19.62
C VAL A 45 9.91 2.61 20.99
N GLU A 46 10.42 3.46 21.87
CA GLU A 46 10.77 3.08 23.25
C GLU A 46 9.55 2.56 24.02
N HIS A 47 8.40 3.25 23.90
CA HIS A 47 7.15 2.79 24.49
C HIS A 47 6.72 1.42 23.96
N LEU A 48 6.80 1.20 22.64
CA LEU A 48 6.47 -0.09 22.02
C LEU A 48 7.38 -1.20 22.55
N VAL A 49 8.70 -0.98 22.56
CA VAL A 49 9.68 -1.98 22.99
C VAL A 49 9.50 -2.32 24.47
N ASN A 50 9.41 -1.31 25.35
CA ASN A 50 9.21 -1.51 26.77
C ASN A 50 7.90 -2.26 27.09
N THR A 51 6.85 -2.03 26.29
CA THR A 51 5.58 -2.76 26.42
C THR A 51 5.72 -4.21 25.96
N LEU A 52 6.31 -4.43 24.80
CA LEU A 52 6.48 -5.77 24.21
C LEU A 52 7.37 -6.68 25.06
N GLU A 53 8.42 -6.13 25.70
CA GLU A 53 9.31 -6.87 26.60
C GLU A 53 8.61 -7.39 27.86
N GLN A 54 7.45 -6.81 28.22
CA GLN A 54 6.63 -7.27 29.34
C GLN A 54 5.68 -8.40 28.96
N TYR A 55 5.48 -8.65 27.66
CA TYR A 55 4.52 -9.65 27.22
C TYR A 55 5.14 -11.05 27.18
N ASP A 56 4.49 -12.01 27.84
CA ASP A 56 4.95 -13.40 27.85
C ASP A 56 4.90 -13.98 26.43
N GLY A 57 5.97 -14.71 26.08
CA GLY A 57 6.08 -15.39 24.79
C GLY A 57 6.39 -14.50 23.58
N VAL A 58 6.70 -13.23 23.80
CA VAL A 58 7.08 -12.26 22.77
C VAL A 58 8.58 -12.02 22.81
N GLN A 59 9.24 -12.15 21.65
CA GLN A 59 10.65 -11.81 21.49
C GLN A 59 10.76 -10.55 20.66
N VAL A 60 11.44 -9.53 21.17
CA VAL A 60 11.58 -8.23 20.49
C VAL A 60 13.00 -8.07 19.97
N LYS A 61 13.11 -7.56 18.76
CA LYS A 61 14.38 -7.10 18.18
C LYS A 61 14.19 -5.75 17.52
N VAL A 62 15.07 -4.80 17.82
CA VAL A 62 15.11 -3.50 17.17
C VAL A 62 16.23 -3.47 16.16
N TYR A 63 15.89 -3.16 14.90
CA TYR A 63 16.87 -2.94 13.84
C TYR A 63 17.08 -1.44 13.67
N GLU A 64 18.32 -1.06 13.39
CA GLU A 64 18.67 0.34 13.15
C GLU A 64 19.27 0.50 11.75
N PHE A 65 18.83 1.52 11.03
CA PHE A 65 19.30 1.78 9.67
C PHE A 65 19.19 3.26 9.33
N ASP A 66 19.91 3.69 8.30
CA ASP A 66 19.86 5.06 7.81
C ASP A 66 18.86 5.14 6.65
N ALA A 67 18.00 6.17 6.67
CA ALA A 67 17.01 6.45 5.64
C ALA A 67 17.08 7.90 5.18
N TYR A 68 16.75 8.15 3.92
CA TYR A 68 16.68 9.48 3.34
C TYR A 68 15.25 10.01 3.51
N LEU A 69 15.07 11.00 4.38
CA LEU A 69 13.79 11.53 4.82
C LEU A 69 13.61 12.98 4.43
N SER A 70 12.36 13.42 4.27
CA SER A 70 12.04 14.78 3.85
C SER A 70 10.92 15.38 4.70
N TYR A 71 11.19 16.55 5.27
CA TYR A 71 10.32 17.25 6.21
C TYR A 71 9.79 18.55 5.60
N PRO A 72 8.48 18.70 5.39
CA PRO A 72 7.86 19.96 5.03
C PRO A 72 7.99 20.95 6.20
N ARG A 73 8.54 22.14 5.96
CA ARG A 73 8.75 23.15 7.02
C ARG A 73 7.78 24.31 6.95
N SER A 74 7.68 24.94 5.79
CA SER A 74 6.77 26.07 5.59
C SER A 74 6.38 26.23 4.14
N ALA A 75 5.19 26.77 3.89
CA ALA A 75 4.77 27.19 2.56
C ALA A 75 3.72 28.29 2.62
N SER A 76 3.68 29.09 1.57
CA SER A 76 2.59 30.03 1.27
C SER A 76 2.45 30.22 -0.23
N VAL A 77 1.30 30.74 -0.64
CA VAL A 77 1.03 31.19 -2.01
C VAL A 77 0.57 32.64 -1.95
N GLU A 78 1.10 33.47 -2.81
CA GLU A 78 0.66 34.86 -2.99
C GLU A 78 0.07 35.00 -4.40
N VAL A 79 -1.16 35.48 -4.51
CA VAL A 79 -1.65 36.02 -5.77
C VAL A 79 -0.98 37.38 -5.97
N VAL A 80 -0.22 37.53 -7.06
CA VAL A 80 0.48 38.77 -7.40
C VAL A 80 -0.38 39.65 -8.29
N ALA A 81 -1.14 39.03 -9.19
CA ALA A 81 -2.10 39.70 -10.10
C ALA A 81 -3.26 38.72 -10.39
N PRO A 82 -4.47 39.21 -10.66
CA PRO A 82 -4.87 40.61 -10.82
C PRO A 82 -5.00 41.39 -9.50
N VAL A 83 -5.35 40.75 -8.40
CA VAL A 83 -5.52 41.38 -7.08
C VAL A 83 -4.59 40.65 -6.09
N PRO A 84 -3.65 41.39 -5.47
CA PRO A 84 -2.72 40.78 -4.50
C PRO A 84 -3.46 40.19 -3.30
N GLU A 85 -3.12 38.95 -2.94
CA GLU A 85 -3.70 38.23 -1.82
C GLU A 85 -2.75 37.16 -1.31
N ALA A 86 -2.61 36.99 0.01
CA ALA A 86 -1.88 35.91 0.64
C ALA A 86 -2.78 34.72 0.92
N LEU A 87 -2.37 33.52 0.53
CA LEU A 87 -3.12 32.27 0.68
C LEU A 87 -2.35 31.30 1.55
N LYS A 88 -3.06 30.61 2.45
CA LYS A 88 -2.50 29.52 3.24
C LYS A 88 -2.21 28.32 2.33
N ALA A 89 -1.05 27.70 2.53
CA ALA A 89 -0.64 26.48 1.85
C ALA A 89 0.25 25.63 2.74
N LYS A 90 0.33 24.31 2.47
CA LYS A 90 1.34 23.41 3.00
C LYS A 90 2.21 22.88 1.85
N THR A 91 3.52 22.74 2.06
CA THR A 91 4.38 22.00 1.13
C THR A 91 4.34 20.52 1.48
N ARG A 92 4.96 19.67 0.66
CA ARG A 92 4.94 18.22 0.79
C ARG A 92 6.34 17.66 0.93
N SER A 93 6.47 16.51 1.60
CA SER A 93 7.75 15.79 1.65
C SER A 93 8.28 15.53 0.25
N PHE A 94 9.59 15.70 0.07
CA PHE A 94 10.31 15.60 -1.20
C PHE A 94 9.88 16.60 -2.28
N SER A 95 9.21 17.67 -1.92
CA SER A 95 9.03 18.84 -2.78
C SER A 95 10.37 19.56 -2.95
N GLY A 96 10.57 20.25 -4.08
CA GLY A 96 11.63 21.24 -4.20
C GLY A 96 11.38 22.41 -3.24
N SER A 97 12.46 22.98 -2.68
CA SER A 97 12.41 24.27 -1.99
C SER A 97 12.52 25.42 -2.98
N THR A 98 11.87 26.54 -2.67
CA THR A 98 12.05 27.77 -3.45
C THR A 98 13.26 28.56 -2.98
N PRO A 99 13.85 29.43 -3.81
CA PRO A 99 14.73 30.47 -3.32
C PRO A 99 13.98 31.42 -2.37
N PRO A 100 14.70 32.26 -1.56
CA PRO A 100 14.05 33.13 -0.56
C PRO A 100 13.01 34.09 -1.13
N GLU A 101 13.15 34.53 -2.38
CA GLU A 101 12.20 35.39 -3.10
C GLU A 101 10.98 34.63 -3.63
N GLY A 102 10.94 33.31 -3.48
CA GLY A 102 9.91 32.45 -4.03
C GLY A 102 10.06 32.20 -5.53
N VAL A 103 9.15 31.42 -6.10
CA VAL A 103 9.01 31.23 -7.55
C VAL A 103 7.71 31.84 -8.02
N THR A 104 7.76 32.60 -9.12
CA THR A 104 6.62 33.34 -9.64
C THR A 104 6.29 32.86 -11.05
N GLY A 105 5.02 32.61 -11.33
CA GLY A 105 4.55 32.20 -12.65
C GLY A 105 3.05 32.45 -12.81
N GLU A 106 2.60 32.36 -14.04
CA GLU A 106 1.17 32.38 -14.36
C GLU A 106 0.58 31.00 -14.14
N ILE A 107 -0.63 30.93 -13.62
CA ILE A 107 -1.34 29.67 -13.41
C ILE A 107 -1.79 29.07 -14.76
N VAL A 108 -1.50 27.78 -14.93
CA VAL A 108 -2.11 26.93 -15.96
C VAL A 108 -2.86 25.80 -15.26
N TYR A 109 -4.18 25.77 -15.44
CA TYR A 109 -4.99 24.70 -14.90
C TYR A 109 -4.87 23.43 -15.75
N VAL A 110 -4.60 22.32 -15.09
CA VAL A 110 -4.55 20.98 -15.68
C VAL A 110 -5.49 20.08 -14.87
N PRO A 111 -6.60 19.60 -15.45
CA PRO A 111 -7.49 18.69 -14.74
C PRO A 111 -6.75 17.45 -14.27
N GLY A 112 -6.98 17.04 -13.05
CA GLY A 112 -6.41 15.83 -12.47
C GLY A 112 -7.41 14.68 -12.44
N GLY A 113 -6.93 13.44 -12.25
CA GLY A 113 -7.77 12.31 -11.91
C GLY A 113 -8.21 12.39 -10.45
N SER A 114 -9.44 11.99 -10.18
CA SER A 114 -10.00 11.99 -8.82
C SER A 114 -9.39 10.91 -7.91
N ASP A 115 -8.88 9.82 -8.49
CA ASP A 115 -8.28 8.70 -7.75
C ASP A 115 -6.75 8.74 -7.86
N MET A 116 -6.10 9.22 -6.80
CA MET A 116 -4.64 9.32 -6.73
C MET A 116 -3.91 7.96 -6.72
N PHE A 117 -4.61 6.86 -6.49
CA PHE A 117 -4.06 5.51 -6.39
C PHE A 117 -4.33 4.65 -7.64
N ARG A 118 -5.38 4.96 -8.41
CA ARG A 118 -5.79 4.20 -9.60
C ARG A 118 -5.73 5.01 -10.90
N ASP A 119 -5.26 6.26 -10.84
CA ASP A 119 -5.09 7.10 -12.02
C ASP A 119 -3.82 6.71 -12.79
N PHE A 120 -3.98 5.84 -13.79
CA PHE A 120 -2.88 5.36 -14.65
C PHE A 120 -2.60 6.30 -15.83
N GLU A 121 -3.46 7.27 -16.11
CA GLU A 121 -3.37 8.15 -17.28
C GLU A 121 -2.66 9.46 -16.96
N THR A 122 -1.46 9.66 -17.48
CA THR A 122 -0.64 10.84 -17.19
C THR A 122 -0.28 11.67 -18.42
N SER A 123 0.02 11.04 -19.54
CA SER A 123 0.64 11.72 -20.70
C SER A 123 -0.33 12.61 -21.49
N GLY A 124 -1.62 12.26 -21.55
CA GLY A 124 -2.60 13.00 -22.35
C GLY A 124 -3.02 14.34 -21.75
N ARG A 125 -2.93 14.50 -20.41
CA ARG A 125 -3.42 15.69 -19.69
C ARG A 125 -2.63 16.97 -19.98
N PHE A 126 -1.37 16.83 -20.30
CA PHE A 126 -0.46 17.94 -20.58
C PHE A 126 -0.30 18.22 -22.07
N ALA A 127 -0.94 17.42 -22.95
CA ALA A 127 -0.83 17.57 -24.38
C ALA A 127 -1.28 18.97 -24.84
N GLY A 128 -0.45 19.63 -25.63
CA GLY A 128 -0.72 20.98 -26.19
C GLY A 128 -0.68 22.12 -25.19
N LYS A 129 -0.27 21.90 -23.93
CA LYS A 129 -0.12 22.97 -22.91
C LYS A 129 1.30 23.50 -22.89
N ASP A 130 1.44 24.83 -22.92
CA ASP A 130 2.70 25.52 -22.67
C ASP A 130 2.87 25.71 -21.16
N LEU A 131 3.82 24.98 -20.56
CA LEU A 131 4.10 25.03 -19.13
C LEU A 131 5.43 25.71 -18.81
N ALA A 132 6.21 26.12 -19.81
CA ALA A 132 7.50 26.76 -19.58
C ALA A 132 7.35 28.06 -18.77
N GLY A 133 7.97 28.10 -17.59
CA GLY A 133 7.88 29.25 -16.67
C GLY A 133 6.50 29.42 -15.99
N LYS A 134 5.59 28.46 -16.12
CA LYS A 134 4.25 28.51 -15.55
C LYS A 134 4.18 27.76 -14.21
N ILE A 135 3.10 28.01 -13.47
CA ILE A 135 2.73 27.27 -12.26
C ILE A 135 1.48 26.46 -12.57
N VAL A 136 1.59 25.13 -12.43
CA VAL A 136 0.45 24.22 -12.64
C VAL A 136 -0.47 24.28 -11.45
N LEU A 137 -1.78 24.40 -11.69
CA LEU A 137 -2.86 24.19 -10.72
C LEU A 137 -3.60 22.91 -11.14
N SER A 138 -3.74 21.93 -10.23
CA SER A 138 -4.38 20.66 -10.57
C SER A 138 -5.00 19.98 -9.34
N GLU A 139 -6.14 19.30 -9.53
CA GLU A 139 -6.77 18.43 -8.54
C GLU A 139 -6.02 17.10 -8.41
N GLY A 140 -5.37 16.66 -9.45
CA GLY A 140 -4.61 15.42 -9.46
C GLY A 140 -3.30 15.55 -8.70
N GLY A 141 -3.24 15.01 -7.50
CA GLY A 141 -2.02 14.96 -6.70
C GLY A 141 -1.02 13.90 -7.15
N GLY A 142 -1.21 13.28 -8.30
CA GLY A 142 -0.37 12.18 -8.79
C GLY A 142 1.08 12.61 -9.04
N ARG A 143 2.02 11.86 -8.49
CA ARG A 143 3.47 12.09 -8.61
C ARG A 143 3.95 12.12 -10.06
N GLN A 144 3.26 11.38 -10.91
CA GLN A 144 3.51 11.36 -12.36
C GLN A 144 3.16 12.71 -13.01
N ASN A 145 2.06 13.35 -12.59
CA ASN A 145 1.67 14.67 -13.09
C ASN A 145 2.69 15.74 -12.73
N MET A 146 3.24 15.68 -11.51
CA MET A 146 4.28 16.61 -11.07
C MET A 146 5.56 16.44 -11.86
N ARG A 147 5.96 15.21 -12.14
CA ARG A 147 7.11 14.91 -13.00
C ARG A 147 6.89 15.40 -14.42
N ALA A 148 5.74 15.11 -15.01
CA ALA A 148 5.40 15.59 -16.37
C ALA A 148 5.39 17.12 -16.44
N ALA A 149 4.83 17.81 -15.44
CA ALA A 149 4.87 19.27 -15.36
C ALA A 149 6.31 19.80 -15.30
N GLN A 150 7.17 19.18 -14.49
CA GLN A 150 8.59 19.54 -14.39
C GLN A 150 9.33 19.35 -15.72
N GLU A 151 9.12 18.23 -16.41
CA GLU A 151 9.73 17.91 -17.70
C GLU A 151 9.30 18.89 -18.81
N LEU A 152 8.09 19.46 -18.70
CA LEU A 152 7.56 20.50 -19.59
C LEU A 152 7.92 21.93 -19.17
N GLY A 153 8.81 22.08 -18.17
CA GLY A 153 9.37 23.38 -17.78
C GLY A 153 8.51 24.19 -16.82
N ALA A 154 7.51 23.59 -16.15
CA ALA A 154 6.80 24.26 -15.06
C ALA A 154 7.78 24.65 -13.93
N VAL A 155 7.55 25.81 -13.30
CA VAL A 155 8.39 26.32 -12.20
C VAL A 155 7.78 26.10 -10.82
N GLY A 156 6.52 25.65 -10.74
CA GLY A 156 5.83 25.32 -9.50
C GLY A 156 4.56 24.52 -9.75
N TYR A 157 4.04 23.89 -8.68
CA TYR A 157 2.83 23.09 -8.74
C TYR A 157 1.95 23.38 -7.51
N ILE A 158 0.71 23.75 -7.73
CA ILE A 158 -0.30 23.92 -6.71
C ILE A 158 -1.29 22.76 -6.81
N HIS A 159 -1.26 21.90 -5.80
CA HIS A 159 -2.22 20.82 -5.67
C HIS A 159 -3.49 21.35 -4.99
N LEU A 160 -4.59 21.28 -5.70
CA LEU A 160 -5.92 21.52 -5.19
C LEU A 160 -6.40 20.27 -4.46
N TRP A 161 -6.65 20.36 -3.16
CA TRP A 161 -7.12 19.22 -2.38
C TRP A 161 -8.52 18.78 -2.82
N PRO A 162 -8.78 17.47 -3.02
CA PRO A 162 -10.04 17.04 -3.63
C PRO A 162 -11.25 17.07 -2.70
N SER A 163 -11.06 17.07 -1.38
CA SER A 163 -12.15 17.12 -0.39
C SER A 163 -12.56 18.56 -0.04
N ASP A 164 -13.82 18.75 0.33
CA ASP A 164 -14.41 20.08 0.53
C ASP A 164 -14.08 20.71 1.90
N GLU A 165 -13.40 19.99 2.79
CA GLU A 165 -12.97 20.50 4.09
C GLU A 165 -11.92 21.61 3.94
N GLU A 166 -12.00 22.62 4.79
CA GLU A 166 -11.09 23.78 4.79
C GLU A 166 -9.79 23.51 5.57
N TYR A 167 -9.27 22.27 5.49
CA TYR A 167 -8.03 21.85 6.12
C TYR A 167 -6.94 21.64 5.07
N LEU A 168 -5.70 21.85 5.49
CA LEU A 168 -4.52 21.60 4.68
C LEU A 168 -3.91 20.25 5.08
N HIS A 169 -3.93 19.32 4.17
CA HIS A 169 -3.43 17.97 4.39
C HIS A 169 -1.93 17.85 4.07
N GLN A 170 -1.22 17.13 4.90
CA GLN A 170 0.15 16.73 4.61
C GLN A 170 0.21 15.64 3.54
N GLY A 171 1.38 15.44 2.96
CA GLY A 171 1.60 14.41 1.98
C GLY A 171 3.00 14.40 1.41
N ILE A 172 3.23 13.49 0.48
CA ILE A 172 4.53 13.20 -0.08
C ILE A 172 4.45 13.16 -1.61
N VAL A 173 5.46 13.68 -2.30
CA VAL A 173 5.44 13.83 -3.77
C VAL A 173 6.49 12.97 -4.50
N THR A 174 7.42 12.34 -3.81
CA THR A 174 8.39 11.48 -4.48
C THR A 174 7.74 10.24 -5.08
N PRO A 175 8.09 9.85 -6.32
CA PRO A 175 7.76 8.55 -6.88
C PRO A 175 8.72 7.44 -6.43
N VAL A 176 9.79 7.76 -5.69
CA VAL A 176 10.74 6.76 -5.19
C VAL A 176 10.08 5.97 -4.05
N TRP A 177 10.18 4.66 -4.10
CA TRP A 177 9.69 3.77 -3.04
C TRP A 177 10.82 3.49 -2.06
N GLY A 178 10.68 3.98 -0.82
CA GLY A 178 11.72 3.88 0.20
C GLY A 178 12.92 4.80 -0.04
N THR A 179 14.06 4.43 0.53
CA THR A 179 15.32 5.16 0.37
C THR A 179 15.81 5.04 -1.08
N PRO A 180 16.18 6.16 -1.75
CA PRO A 180 16.60 6.13 -3.15
C PRO A 180 17.91 5.38 -3.36
N THR A 181 18.04 4.74 -4.52
CA THR A 181 19.30 4.20 -5.06
C THR A 181 19.93 5.22 -6.04
N PRO A 182 21.18 5.02 -6.52
CA PRO A 182 21.77 5.87 -7.55
C PRO A 182 20.88 6.01 -8.80
N GLU A 183 20.16 4.92 -9.18
CA GLU A 183 19.28 4.89 -10.35
C GLU A 183 17.97 5.65 -10.13
N THR A 184 17.49 5.70 -8.88
CA THR A 184 16.19 6.30 -8.55
C THR A 184 16.27 7.69 -7.96
N ALA A 185 17.43 8.13 -7.43
CA ALA A 185 17.60 9.43 -6.79
C ALA A 185 17.25 10.60 -7.73
N GLY A 186 17.54 10.46 -9.04
CA GLY A 186 17.18 11.45 -10.05
C GLY A 186 15.66 11.62 -10.27
N ASN A 187 14.84 10.72 -9.74
CA ASN A 187 13.38 10.80 -9.83
C ASN A 187 12.75 11.65 -8.71
N ILE A 188 13.53 12.07 -7.70
CA ILE A 188 13.03 12.99 -6.66
C ILE A 188 12.70 14.33 -7.32
N PRO A 189 11.47 14.87 -7.13
CA PRO A 189 11.08 16.14 -7.76
C PRO A 189 11.97 17.31 -7.30
N ARG A 190 12.30 18.19 -8.23
CA ARG A 190 12.92 19.48 -7.94
C ARG A 190 11.91 20.62 -7.97
N LEU A 191 10.72 20.34 -8.47
CA LEU A 191 9.63 21.29 -8.59
C LEU A 191 9.07 21.63 -7.19
N PRO A 192 8.96 22.92 -6.81
CA PRO A 192 8.23 23.32 -5.61
C PRO A 192 6.74 22.93 -5.73
N VAL A 193 6.25 22.17 -4.75
CA VAL A 193 4.87 21.69 -4.69
C VAL A 193 4.22 22.16 -3.41
N VAL A 194 3.07 22.79 -3.55
CA VAL A 194 2.24 23.22 -2.42
C VAL A 194 0.82 22.70 -2.57
N THR A 195 0.13 22.52 -1.44
CA THR A 195 -1.29 22.14 -1.40
C THR A 195 -2.10 23.29 -0.85
N VAL A 196 -3.21 23.61 -1.48
CA VAL A 196 -4.23 24.54 -1.01
C VAL A 196 -5.56 23.81 -0.76
N THR A 197 -6.48 24.42 0.00
CA THR A 197 -7.80 23.82 0.19
C THR A 197 -8.59 23.77 -1.12
N ASN A 198 -9.60 22.92 -1.16
CA ASN A 198 -10.49 22.76 -2.32
C ASN A 198 -11.08 24.10 -2.77
N ARG A 199 -11.67 24.87 -1.83
CA ARG A 199 -12.25 26.19 -2.11
C ARG A 199 -11.23 27.15 -2.70
N THR A 200 -10.03 27.24 -2.11
CA THR A 200 -8.95 28.10 -2.60
C THR A 200 -8.54 27.72 -4.02
N GLY A 201 -8.35 26.44 -4.29
CA GLY A 201 -7.97 25.97 -5.62
C GLY A 201 -9.06 26.20 -6.68
N LYS A 202 -10.32 25.89 -6.36
CA LYS A 202 -11.46 26.18 -7.25
C LYS A 202 -11.58 27.69 -7.57
N ARG A 203 -11.35 28.55 -6.56
CA ARG A 203 -11.35 30.00 -6.77
C ARG A 203 -10.20 30.45 -7.67
N LEU A 204 -8.99 29.93 -7.47
CA LEU A 204 -7.85 30.22 -8.36
C LEU A 204 -8.13 29.77 -9.80
N ASN A 205 -8.74 28.61 -9.98
CA ASN A 205 -9.13 28.11 -11.30
C ASN A 205 -10.19 29.01 -11.96
N ALA A 206 -11.20 29.43 -11.21
CA ALA A 206 -12.22 30.35 -11.71
C ALA A 206 -11.66 31.73 -12.11
N LEU A 207 -10.68 32.25 -11.37
CA LEU A 207 -9.95 33.46 -11.73
C LEU A 207 -9.12 33.28 -13.00
N ALA A 208 -8.40 32.15 -13.11
CA ALA A 208 -7.60 31.83 -14.29
C ALA A 208 -8.41 31.65 -15.57
N ALA A 209 -9.69 31.25 -15.44
CA ALA A 209 -10.61 31.18 -16.57
C ALA A 209 -11.09 32.57 -17.06
N GLN A 210 -10.96 33.62 -16.24
CA GLN A 210 -11.35 35.00 -16.59
C GLN A 210 -10.18 35.80 -17.17
N GLY A 211 -8.95 35.39 -16.94
CA GLY A 211 -7.75 36.05 -17.43
C GLY A 211 -6.48 35.56 -16.73
N PRO A 212 -5.30 36.08 -17.12
CA PRO A 212 -4.04 35.66 -16.54
C PRO A 212 -3.98 35.90 -15.02
N VAL A 213 -3.69 34.85 -14.26
CA VAL A 213 -3.46 34.91 -12.80
C VAL A 213 -1.99 34.62 -12.53
N LYS A 214 -1.28 35.60 -11.98
CA LYS A 214 0.12 35.45 -11.60
C LYS A 214 0.22 35.19 -10.10
N VAL A 215 0.89 34.10 -9.74
CA VAL A 215 1.09 33.73 -8.33
C VAL A 215 2.57 33.56 -8.02
N ARG A 216 2.89 33.66 -6.73
CA ARG A 216 4.20 33.35 -6.19
C ARG A 216 4.08 32.27 -5.14
N ILE A 217 4.90 31.24 -5.24
CA ILE A 217 4.99 30.14 -4.29
C ILE A 217 6.24 30.30 -3.43
N PHE A 218 6.07 30.12 -2.13
CA PHE A 218 7.15 29.90 -1.18
C PHE A 218 7.01 28.48 -0.61
N ALA A 219 8.08 27.70 -0.63
CA ALA A 219 8.14 26.36 -0.06
C ALA A 219 9.51 26.10 0.52
N LYS A 220 9.55 25.60 1.75
CA LYS A 220 10.79 25.16 2.42
C LYS A 220 10.63 23.72 2.86
N VAL A 221 11.50 22.86 2.36
CA VAL A 221 11.58 21.44 2.70
C VAL A 221 13.02 21.14 3.14
N GLU A 222 13.17 20.36 4.16
CA GLU A 222 14.45 19.87 4.64
C GLU A 222 14.53 18.38 4.37
N THR A 223 15.55 17.95 3.61
CA THR A 223 15.73 16.55 3.24
C THR A 223 17.12 16.10 3.63
N ASP A 224 17.21 15.04 4.42
CA ASP A 224 18.47 14.61 5.04
C ASP A 224 18.43 13.11 5.41
N TRP A 225 19.60 12.55 5.66
CA TRP A 225 19.74 11.20 6.21
C TRP A 225 19.45 11.20 7.71
N ARG A 226 18.62 10.23 8.15
CA ARG A 226 18.27 10.03 9.55
C ARG A 226 18.39 8.56 9.93
N ARG A 227 18.82 8.34 11.17
CA ARG A 227 18.82 7.01 11.78
C ARG A 227 17.41 6.64 12.18
N LEU A 228 16.92 5.47 11.76
CA LEU A 228 15.60 4.95 12.11
C LEU A 228 15.72 3.70 12.96
N LYS A 229 14.71 3.45 13.79
CA LYS A 229 14.59 2.27 14.65
C LYS A 229 13.33 1.50 14.28
N LEU A 230 13.51 0.24 13.87
CA LEU A 230 12.45 -0.66 13.43
C LEU A 230 12.28 -1.80 14.43
N PRO A 231 11.28 -1.76 15.33
CA PRO A 231 10.98 -2.86 16.21
C PRO A 231 10.24 -3.98 15.47
N VAL A 232 10.65 -5.21 15.76
CA VAL A 232 10.00 -6.43 15.28
C VAL A 232 9.80 -7.36 16.46
N ALA A 233 8.54 -7.72 16.71
CA ALA A 233 8.18 -8.73 17.70
C ALA A 233 7.95 -10.07 17.00
N THR A 234 8.42 -11.15 17.61
CA THR A 234 8.20 -12.51 17.14
C THR A 234 7.54 -13.35 18.21
N ILE A 235 6.41 -13.93 17.88
CA ILE A 235 5.74 -14.99 18.65
C ILE A 235 6.01 -16.31 17.91
N LYS A 236 6.85 -17.15 18.52
CA LYS A 236 7.35 -18.37 17.88
C LYS A 236 6.27 -19.45 17.88
N GLY A 237 6.01 -20.03 16.69
CA GLY A 237 5.22 -21.24 16.47
C GLY A 237 6.10 -22.49 16.31
N GLU A 238 5.50 -23.56 15.82
CA GLU A 238 6.17 -24.86 15.62
C GLU A 238 7.16 -24.84 14.43
N SER A 239 6.83 -24.08 13.36
CA SER A 239 7.62 -24.01 12.13
C SER A 239 8.36 -22.67 12.00
N GLU A 240 9.30 -22.62 11.05
CA GLU A 240 9.98 -21.38 10.66
C GLU A 240 9.10 -20.47 9.77
N ASP A 241 8.06 -21.03 9.16
CA ASP A 241 7.10 -20.26 8.40
C ASP A 241 6.36 -19.27 9.30
N TYR A 242 6.07 -18.09 8.78
CA TYR A 242 5.44 -17.05 9.58
C TYR A 242 4.45 -16.19 8.79
N VAL A 243 3.48 -15.66 9.51
CA VAL A 243 2.62 -14.55 9.08
C VAL A 243 3.30 -13.25 9.50
N LEU A 244 3.38 -12.28 8.59
CA LEU A 244 3.87 -10.93 8.88
C LEU A 244 2.69 -9.97 8.94
N ALA A 245 2.40 -9.42 10.12
CA ALA A 245 1.45 -8.33 10.27
C ALA A 245 2.18 -7.07 10.71
N ALA A 246 1.91 -5.93 10.09
CA ALA A 246 2.63 -4.73 10.40
C ALA A 246 1.85 -3.45 10.08
N GLY A 247 2.27 -2.34 10.70
CA GLY A 247 1.79 -1.00 10.42
C GLY A 247 2.89 0.01 10.65
N HIS A 248 2.69 1.26 10.24
CA HIS A 248 3.72 2.27 10.45
C HIS A 248 3.64 2.92 11.84
N VAL A 249 4.82 3.25 12.40
CA VAL A 249 4.92 3.85 13.75
C VAL A 249 4.86 5.37 13.72
N ASP A 250 5.39 5.97 12.67
CA ASP A 250 5.39 7.41 12.48
C ASP A 250 4.00 7.97 12.15
N SER A 251 3.88 9.27 12.14
CA SER A 251 2.64 9.95 11.77
C SER A 251 2.92 11.34 11.22
N TRP A 252 1.96 11.87 10.46
CA TRP A 252 1.77 13.31 10.35
C TRP A 252 1.04 13.81 11.59
N HIS A 253 1.58 14.84 12.24
CA HIS A 253 0.97 15.42 13.44
C HIS A 253 0.73 14.38 14.55
N ARG A 254 -0.40 14.47 15.26
CA ARG A 254 -0.78 13.53 16.34
C ARG A 254 -1.10 12.13 15.81
N GLY A 255 -1.69 12.04 14.62
CA GLY A 255 -1.99 10.80 13.94
C GLY A 255 -2.65 9.75 14.83
N ALA A 256 -3.81 10.10 15.43
CA ALA A 256 -4.52 9.19 16.33
C ALA A 256 -5.08 7.99 15.56
N THR A 257 -5.77 8.25 14.45
CA THR A 257 -6.26 7.19 13.57
C THR A 257 -5.20 6.71 12.59
N ASP A 258 -4.25 7.58 12.20
CA ASP A 258 -3.18 7.29 11.24
C ASP A 258 -1.78 7.58 11.86
N ASN A 259 -1.14 6.65 12.61
CA ASN A 259 -1.53 5.27 12.80
C ASN A 259 -1.36 4.82 14.27
N ALA A 260 -1.70 5.67 15.28
CA ALA A 260 -1.61 5.25 16.68
C ALA A 260 -2.55 4.07 16.98
N THR A 261 -3.73 4.01 16.33
CA THR A 261 -4.67 2.88 16.43
C THR A 261 -4.07 1.59 15.87
N GLY A 262 -3.38 1.62 14.73
CA GLY A 262 -2.70 0.45 14.19
C GLY A 262 -1.55 -0.02 15.08
N ASN A 263 -0.78 0.92 15.66
CA ASN A 263 0.28 0.60 16.62
C ASN A 263 -0.27 -0.09 17.87
N ALA A 264 -1.39 0.39 18.42
CA ALA A 264 -2.06 -0.21 19.56
C ALA A 264 -2.65 -1.58 19.23
N THR A 265 -3.23 -1.75 18.02
CA THR A 265 -3.70 -3.05 17.52
C THR A 265 -2.55 -4.07 17.48
N LEU A 266 -1.39 -3.69 16.93
CA LEU A 266 -0.22 -4.58 16.90
C LEU A 266 0.27 -4.98 18.30
N LEU A 267 0.27 -4.04 19.26
CA LEU A 267 0.60 -4.36 20.66
C LEU A 267 -0.40 -5.34 21.27
N GLU A 268 -1.68 -5.12 21.05
CA GLU A 268 -2.74 -6.01 21.54
C GLU A 268 -2.65 -7.42 20.92
N LEU A 269 -2.37 -7.48 19.60
CA LEU A 269 -2.10 -8.76 18.94
C LEU A 269 -0.86 -9.45 19.54
N ALA A 270 0.22 -8.72 19.83
CA ALA A 270 1.39 -9.28 20.48
C ALA A 270 1.03 -9.89 21.84
N ARG A 271 0.26 -9.18 22.65
CA ARG A 271 -0.18 -9.63 23.96
C ARG A 271 -1.02 -10.91 23.91
N VAL A 272 -2.06 -10.92 23.08
CA VAL A 272 -3.00 -12.06 23.03
C VAL A 272 -2.40 -13.29 22.36
N PHE A 273 -1.57 -13.11 21.34
CA PHE A 273 -0.89 -14.24 20.69
C PHE A 273 0.27 -14.79 21.51
N GLY A 274 0.99 -13.94 22.24
CA GLY A 274 2.03 -14.38 23.18
C GLY A 274 1.50 -15.37 24.21
N LEU A 275 0.34 -15.06 24.81
CA LEU A 275 -0.35 -15.93 25.77
C LEU A 275 -0.86 -17.25 25.15
N ASN A 276 -1.10 -17.28 23.84
CA ASN A 276 -1.64 -18.43 23.12
C ASN A 276 -0.62 -19.11 22.20
N ARG A 277 0.68 -18.80 22.32
CA ARG A 277 1.75 -19.25 21.41
C ARG A 277 1.83 -20.76 21.21
N ALA A 278 1.50 -21.55 22.22
CA ALA A 278 1.55 -23.01 22.15
C ALA A 278 0.56 -23.63 21.12
N GLN A 279 -0.35 -22.85 20.56
CA GLN A 279 -1.31 -23.28 19.55
C GLN A 279 -0.85 -22.96 18.13
N LEU A 280 0.24 -22.19 17.97
CA LEU A 280 0.69 -21.69 16.66
C LEU A 280 1.54 -22.72 15.92
N LYS A 281 1.07 -23.20 14.78
CA LYS A 281 1.86 -24.00 13.84
C LYS A 281 2.90 -23.14 13.12
N ARG A 282 2.54 -21.92 12.75
CA ARG A 282 3.42 -20.94 12.10
C ARG A 282 3.65 -19.78 13.04
N SER A 283 4.84 -19.21 12.99
CA SER A 283 5.20 -18.06 13.81
C SER A 283 4.39 -16.81 13.39
N LEU A 284 4.21 -15.87 14.30
CA LEU A 284 3.70 -14.53 14.00
C LEU A 284 4.84 -13.53 14.19
N LYS A 285 5.10 -12.72 13.16
CA LYS A 285 5.97 -11.54 13.26
C LYS A 285 5.12 -10.28 13.16
N LEU A 286 5.35 -9.38 14.09
CA LEU A 286 4.72 -8.07 14.13
C LEU A 286 5.79 -7.00 13.97
N ALA A 287 5.59 -6.05 13.07
CA ALA A 287 6.59 -5.01 12.80
C ALA A 287 5.96 -3.61 12.79
N TRP A 288 6.72 -2.62 13.23
CA TRP A 288 6.33 -1.21 13.25
C TRP A 288 7.27 -0.43 12.34
N TRP A 289 6.76 -0.08 11.15
CA TRP A 289 7.56 0.54 10.11
C TRP A 289 7.84 2.02 10.40
N PRO A 290 9.10 2.45 10.59
CA PRO A 290 9.45 3.87 10.59
C PRO A 290 9.63 4.37 9.16
N GLY A 291 9.52 5.68 8.96
CA GLY A 291 9.79 6.29 7.65
C GLY A 291 8.71 6.04 6.60
N HIS A 292 7.47 5.80 7.01
CA HIS A 292 6.32 5.68 6.10
C HIS A 292 5.96 7.05 5.51
N SER A 293 5.72 8.04 6.38
CA SER A 293 5.18 9.35 6.01
C SER A 293 6.23 10.26 5.36
N THR A 294 7.43 10.35 5.94
CA THR A 294 8.49 11.26 5.46
C THR A 294 9.59 10.56 4.66
N GLY A 295 9.57 9.23 4.58
CA GLY A 295 10.56 8.40 3.86
C GLY A 295 9.97 7.51 2.78
N ARG A 296 8.67 7.63 2.50
CA ARG A 296 7.94 6.85 1.48
C ARG A 296 8.16 5.35 1.62
N TYR A 297 7.74 4.79 2.77
CA TYR A 297 7.85 3.37 3.09
C TYR A 297 9.28 2.87 3.36
N ALA A 298 10.15 3.75 3.91
CA ALA A 298 11.55 3.40 4.11
C ALA A 298 11.74 2.15 4.99
N GLY A 299 10.92 1.98 6.05
CA GLY A 299 11.02 0.84 6.97
C GLY A 299 10.68 -0.49 6.33
N SER A 300 9.53 -0.59 5.67
CA SER A 300 9.10 -1.81 4.99
C SER A 300 9.99 -2.16 3.80
N THR A 301 10.51 -1.15 3.09
CA THR A 301 11.47 -1.33 2.00
C THR A 301 12.79 -1.88 2.53
N TRP A 302 13.35 -1.26 3.57
CA TRP A 302 14.57 -1.74 4.19
C TRP A 302 14.42 -3.20 4.69
N PHE A 303 13.28 -3.53 5.28
CA PHE A 303 13.00 -4.90 5.73
C PHE A 303 12.90 -5.87 4.55
N ALA A 304 12.27 -5.48 3.45
CA ALA A 304 12.18 -6.28 2.23
C ALA A 304 13.57 -6.58 1.65
N ASP A 305 14.44 -5.59 1.60
CA ASP A 305 15.79 -5.71 1.05
C ASP A 305 16.70 -6.61 1.91
N HIS A 306 16.66 -6.41 3.25
CA HIS A 306 17.56 -7.11 4.17
C HIS A 306 17.11 -8.52 4.53
N PHE A 307 15.81 -8.82 4.41
CA PHE A 307 15.23 -10.12 4.74
C PHE A 307 14.60 -10.82 3.54
N TRP A 308 15.04 -10.48 2.33
CA TRP A 308 14.44 -10.98 1.09
C TRP A 308 14.31 -12.48 1.04
N PHE A 309 15.37 -13.24 1.36
CA PHE A 309 15.33 -14.70 1.37
C PHE A 309 14.35 -15.24 2.41
N THR A 310 14.37 -14.70 3.62
CA THR A 310 13.44 -15.12 4.69
C THR A 310 11.99 -14.81 4.32
N LEU A 311 11.75 -13.68 3.67
CA LEU A 311 10.42 -13.33 3.13
C LEU A 311 10.01 -14.30 2.03
N HIS A 312 10.88 -14.54 1.07
CA HIS A 312 10.61 -15.45 -0.05
C HIS A 312 10.39 -16.88 0.41
N ASP A 313 11.21 -17.40 1.32
CA ASP A 313 11.18 -18.81 1.70
C ASP A 313 10.11 -19.11 2.75
N HIS A 314 9.87 -18.19 3.71
CA HIS A 314 9.10 -18.49 4.92
C HIS A 314 7.91 -17.57 5.17
N CYS A 315 7.80 -16.39 4.54
CA CYS A 315 6.64 -15.54 4.76
C CYS A 315 5.42 -16.09 4.02
N VAL A 316 4.40 -16.46 4.79
CA VAL A 316 3.15 -17.04 4.26
C VAL A 316 2.26 -15.97 3.66
N THR A 317 2.13 -14.83 4.35
CA THR A 317 1.35 -13.68 3.89
C THR A 317 1.74 -12.43 4.67
N TYR A 318 1.50 -11.28 4.06
CA TYR A 318 1.61 -9.96 4.68
C TYR A 318 0.22 -9.39 4.97
N ILE A 319 0.04 -8.85 6.17
CA ILE A 319 -1.17 -8.15 6.60
C ILE A 319 -0.77 -6.73 6.99
N ASN A 320 -1.30 -5.73 6.28
CA ASN A 320 -1.11 -4.34 6.66
C ASN A 320 -2.16 -3.91 7.68
N ILE A 321 -1.73 -3.29 8.77
CA ILE A 321 -2.62 -2.78 9.82
C ILE A 321 -2.45 -1.27 9.88
N ASP A 322 -3.33 -0.59 9.17
CA ASP A 322 -3.32 0.85 9.00
C ASP A 322 -4.70 1.42 9.24
N SER A 323 -4.76 2.43 10.10
CA SER A 323 -5.96 3.16 10.46
C SER A 323 -7.16 2.29 10.92
N PRO A 324 -7.03 1.28 11.80
CA PRO A 324 -8.19 0.61 12.37
C PRO A 324 -8.92 1.52 13.36
N GLY A 325 -10.25 1.38 13.45
CA GLY A 325 -11.04 2.07 14.46
C GLY A 325 -11.36 3.55 14.22
N PRO A 326 -11.46 4.06 12.98
CA PRO A 326 -11.82 5.47 12.77
C PRO A 326 -13.27 5.72 13.15
N LEU A 327 -13.54 6.91 13.67
CA LEU A 327 -14.89 7.33 14.06
C LEU A 327 -15.88 7.25 12.90
N GLY A 328 -16.97 6.48 13.10
CA GLY A 328 -18.03 6.28 12.10
C GLY A 328 -17.68 5.31 10.97
N ALA A 329 -16.53 4.63 11.02
CA ALA A 329 -16.16 3.60 10.06
C ALA A 329 -16.83 2.26 10.44
N VAL A 330 -18.01 2.02 9.89
CA VAL A 330 -18.86 0.85 10.17
C VAL A 330 -19.21 0.06 8.91
N ASP A 331 -18.66 0.44 7.77
CA ASP A 331 -18.87 -0.21 6.48
C ASP A 331 -17.68 -1.12 6.15
N TYR A 332 -17.98 -2.41 6.00
CA TYR A 332 -17.04 -3.47 5.62
C TYR A 332 -17.42 -4.08 4.26
N SER A 333 -18.22 -3.38 3.46
CA SER A 333 -18.70 -3.91 2.17
C SER A 333 -17.60 -4.12 1.15
N THR A 334 -16.46 -3.43 1.30
CA THR A 334 -15.28 -3.57 0.45
C THR A 334 -14.05 -3.80 1.33
N ILE A 335 -13.26 -4.82 1.00
CA ILE A 335 -12.02 -5.16 1.67
C ILE A 335 -10.91 -5.38 0.66
N THR A 336 -9.68 -5.09 1.02
CA THR A 336 -8.53 -5.31 0.13
C THR A 336 -7.90 -6.67 0.36
N ALA A 337 -7.76 -7.45 -0.72
CA ALA A 337 -7.04 -8.72 -0.71
C ALA A 337 -6.51 -9.04 -2.11
N VAL A 338 -5.42 -9.80 -2.20
CA VAL A 338 -5.05 -10.45 -3.45
C VAL A 338 -6.00 -11.62 -3.72
N ALA A 339 -6.16 -12.02 -4.97
CA ALA A 339 -7.22 -12.93 -5.41
C ALA A 339 -7.27 -14.26 -4.64
N GLU A 340 -6.13 -14.90 -4.40
CA GLU A 340 -6.06 -16.16 -3.67
C GLU A 340 -6.46 -16.07 -2.20
N ASN A 341 -6.45 -14.86 -1.62
CA ASN A 341 -6.88 -14.57 -0.25
C ASN A 341 -8.33 -14.04 -0.18
N GLY A 342 -8.93 -13.70 -1.30
CA GLY A 342 -10.21 -12.97 -1.34
C GLY A 342 -11.32 -13.65 -0.57
N ARG A 343 -11.62 -14.90 -0.88
CA ARG A 343 -12.69 -15.67 -0.18
C ARG A 343 -12.40 -15.87 1.30
N PHE A 344 -11.14 -16.03 1.66
CA PHE A 344 -10.75 -16.16 3.06
C PHE A 344 -11.00 -14.86 3.82
N ALA A 345 -10.59 -13.73 3.27
CA ALA A 345 -10.81 -12.41 3.87
C ALA A 345 -12.32 -12.09 4.00
N GLU A 346 -13.11 -12.35 2.95
CA GLU A 346 -14.56 -12.20 2.98
C GLU A 346 -15.22 -13.05 4.08
N ALA A 347 -14.79 -14.30 4.23
CA ALA A 347 -15.34 -15.21 5.24
C ALA A 347 -15.06 -14.71 6.67
N VAL A 348 -13.82 -14.24 6.92
CA VAL A 348 -13.43 -13.69 8.23
C VAL A 348 -14.25 -12.44 8.59
N VAL A 349 -14.35 -11.50 7.66
CA VAL A 349 -15.10 -10.26 7.90
C VAL A 349 -16.60 -10.55 8.06
N ARG A 350 -17.17 -11.38 7.21
CA ARG A 350 -18.60 -11.78 7.32
C ARG A 350 -18.92 -12.40 8.67
N GLU A 351 -18.06 -13.26 9.17
CA GLU A 351 -18.27 -13.96 10.44
C GLU A 351 -18.39 -13.01 11.63
N LEU A 352 -17.60 -11.94 11.65
CA LEU A 352 -17.54 -11.01 12.77
C LEU A 352 -18.48 -9.81 12.62
N THR A 353 -18.80 -9.40 11.40
CA THR A 353 -19.61 -8.20 11.13
C THR A 353 -21.04 -8.52 10.70
N GLY A 354 -21.31 -9.73 10.22
CA GLY A 354 -22.57 -10.08 9.56
C GLY A 354 -22.76 -9.44 8.18
N GLN A 355 -21.82 -8.61 7.71
CA GLN A 355 -21.86 -7.97 6.39
C GLN A 355 -21.37 -8.94 5.31
N ASN A 356 -21.66 -8.64 4.05
CA ASN A 356 -21.22 -9.41 2.89
C ASN A 356 -20.14 -8.63 2.12
N PRO A 357 -18.89 -8.65 2.57
CA PRO A 357 -17.82 -7.95 1.89
C PRO A 357 -17.54 -8.53 0.52
N LYS A 358 -16.96 -7.67 -0.34
CA LYS A 358 -16.31 -8.07 -1.58
C LYS A 358 -14.87 -7.62 -1.54
N TRP A 359 -13.98 -8.51 -1.93
CA TRP A 359 -12.57 -8.16 -2.02
C TRP A 359 -12.28 -7.36 -3.29
N GLU A 360 -11.38 -6.42 -3.16
CA GLU A 360 -10.78 -5.68 -4.25
C GLU A 360 -9.26 -5.81 -4.22
N ARG A 361 -8.67 -5.75 -5.41
CA ARG A 361 -7.22 -5.79 -5.59
C ARG A 361 -6.54 -4.64 -4.84
N PRO A 362 -5.48 -4.90 -4.04
CA PRO A 362 -4.72 -3.85 -3.37
C PRO A 362 -4.00 -2.95 -4.39
N VAL A 363 -3.88 -1.67 -4.05
CA VAL A 363 -3.14 -0.68 -4.84
C VAL A 363 -1.68 -0.59 -4.41
N ARG A 364 -0.84 0.04 -5.21
CA ARG A 364 0.58 0.28 -4.90
C ARG A 364 0.73 1.42 -3.86
N ALA A 365 0.42 1.12 -2.61
CA ALA A 365 0.48 2.01 -1.44
C ALA A 365 0.60 1.18 -0.15
N GLY A 366 0.56 1.79 1.03
CA GLY A 366 0.38 1.11 2.31
C GLY A 366 1.43 0.04 2.61
N ASP A 367 2.72 0.36 2.52
CA ASP A 367 3.83 -0.56 2.83
C ASP A 367 3.82 -1.91 2.08
N GLN A 368 3.20 -1.96 0.88
CA GLN A 368 3.19 -3.15 0.01
C GLN A 368 4.56 -3.37 -0.66
N SER A 369 5.61 -3.53 0.15
CA SER A 369 7.00 -3.66 -0.29
C SER A 369 7.42 -5.10 -0.65
N PHE A 370 6.54 -6.10 -0.45
CA PHE A 370 6.92 -7.51 -0.42
C PHE A 370 6.51 -8.30 -1.68
N TRP A 371 5.80 -7.69 -2.63
CA TRP A 371 5.36 -8.37 -3.85
C TRP A 371 6.51 -8.84 -4.74
N GLY A 372 7.64 -8.11 -4.76
CA GLY A 372 8.86 -8.54 -5.46
C GLY A 372 9.42 -9.85 -4.92
N ALA A 373 9.38 -10.05 -3.60
CA ALA A 373 9.74 -11.30 -2.96
C ALA A 373 8.68 -12.41 -3.12
N GLY A 374 7.56 -12.14 -3.80
CA GLY A 374 6.49 -13.11 -4.04
C GLY A 374 5.55 -13.34 -2.85
N VAL A 375 5.54 -12.44 -1.87
CA VAL A 375 4.68 -12.55 -0.69
C VAL A 375 3.28 -12.06 -1.05
N THR A 376 2.27 -12.91 -0.80
CA THR A 376 0.85 -12.57 -0.92
C THR A 376 0.40 -11.64 0.21
N SER A 377 -0.70 -10.89 0.05
CA SER A 377 -1.17 -9.96 1.07
C SER A 377 -2.69 -9.95 1.22
N LEU A 378 -3.14 -9.54 2.40
CA LEU A 378 -4.54 -9.22 2.65
C LEU A 378 -4.64 -8.06 3.65
N PHE A 379 -5.74 -7.36 3.57
CA PHE A 379 -6.04 -6.10 4.24
C PHE A 379 -4.96 -5.03 3.97
N MET A 380 -5.40 -3.89 3.52
CA MET A 380 -4.58 -2.67 3.42
C MET A 380 -5.24 -1.57 4.24
N LEU A 381 -6.55 -1.46 4.10
CA LEU A 381 -7.49 -0.74 4.92
C LEU A 381 -8.67 -1.69 5.17
N LEU A 382 -9.39 -1.55 6.28
CA LEU A 382 -10.43 -2.51 6.65
C LEU A 382 -11.81 -1.83 6.75
N SER A 383 -12.05 -1.02 7.78
CA SER A 383 -13.33 -0.36 7.99
C SER A 383 -13.35 1.02 7.32
N GLU A 384 -14.50 1.38 6.75
CA GLU A 384 -14.72 2.69 6.14
C GLU A 384 -16.00 3.33 6.65
N ARG A 385 -16.09 4.64 6.51
CA ARG A 385 -17.35 5.37 6.72
C ARG A 385 -18.34 4.98 5.63
N PRO A 386 -19.67 5.01 5.92
CA PRO A 386 -20.68 4.73 4.90
C PRO A 386 -20.57 5.64 3.69
N PRO A 387 -20.95 5.17 2.48
CA PRO A 387 -21.06 6.02 1.30
C PRO A 387 -21.88 7.31 1.60
N GLY A 388 -21.43 8.45 1.11
CA GLY A 388 -22.02 9.77 1.40
C GLY A 388 -21.52 10.46 2.68
N GLN A 389 -20.76 9.73 3.54
CA GLN A 389 -20.03 10.32 4.67
C GLN A 389 -18.51 10.26 4.47
N ARG A 390 -18.06 9.69 3.37
CA ARG A 390 -16.63 9.57 3.03
C ARG A 390 -16.10 10.88 2.49
N ALA A 391 -14.96 11.32 3.00
CA ALA A 391 -14.16 12.34 2.35
C ALA A 391 -13.45 11.75 1.11
N ALA A 392 -13.07 12.61 0.17
CA ALA A 392 -12.32 12.18 -1.02
C ALA A 392 -10.83 11.94 -0.71
N VAL A 393 -10.55 11.21 0.36
CA VAL A 393 -9.20 10.90 0.87
C VAL A 393 -9.06 9.40 1.13
N GLY A 394 -7.85 8.91 1.16
CA GLY A 394 -7.56 7.48 1.13
C GLY A 394 -7.25 6.82 2.47
N GLY A 395 -7.33 7.48 3.61
CA GLY A 395 -6.96 6.90 4.91
C GLY A 395 -7.98 7.19 6.01
N SER A 396 -7.74 6.68 7.23
CA SER A 396 -8.59 6.89 8.40
C SER A 396 -10.07 6.56 8.15
N GLY A 397 -10.34 5.45 7.43
CA GLY A 397 -11.69 5.05 7.06
C GLY A 397 -12.43 6.08 6.19
N SER A 398 -11.71 6.82 5.35
CA SER A 398 -12.19 7.96 4.58
C SER A 398 -12.65 9.13 5.46
N GLY A 399 -12.03 9.32 6.64
CA GLY A 399 -12.23 10.46 7.52
C GLY A 399 -11.54 11.72 7.00
N TRP A 400 -12.23 12.86 7.00
CA TRP A 400 -11.69 14.13 6.49
C TRP A 400 -10.44 14.63 7.23
N TRP A 401 -10.23 14.18 8.46
CA TRP A 401 -9.10 14.56 9.31
C TRP A 401 -7.76 13.91 8.94
N TRP A 402 -7.78 12.91 8.06
CA TRP A 402 -6.59 12.20 7.62
C TRP A 402 -5.48 13.15 7.17
N HIS A 403 -4.26 12.99 7.73
CA HIS A 403 -3.09 13.83 7.47
C HIS A 403 -3.25 15.32 7.84
N THR A 404 -4.13 15.65 8.79
CA THR A 404 -4.30 16.99 9.34
C THR A 404 -3.98 17.02 10.84
N GLU A 405 -3.89 18.22 11.41
CA GLU A 405 -3.73 18.44 12.85
C GLU A 405 -4.95 17.97 13.65
N GLU A 406 -6.08 17.73 12.97
CA GLU A 406 -7.35 17.29 13.56
C GLU A 406 -7.44 15.77 13.75
N ASP A 407 -6.43 14.99 13.31
CA ASP A 407 -6.38 13.56 13.60
C ASP A 407 -5.97 13.30 15.06
N THR A 408 -6.94 13.54 15.93
CA THR A 408 -6.81 13.49 17.39
C THR A 408 -7.68 12.37 17.99
N ILE A 409 -7.53 12.09 19.29
CA ILE A 409 -8.17 10.95 19.96
C ILE A 409 -9.69 10.89 19.82
N ASP A 410 -10.36 12.04 19.68
CA ASP A 410 -11.81 12.13 19.45
C ASP A 410 -12.27 11.59 18.08
N LYS A 411 -11.33 11.30 17.19
CA LYS A 411 -11.59 10.64 15.90
C LYS A 411 -11.52 9.11 15.97
N VAL A 412 -11.22 8.55 17.15
CA VAL A 412 -11.15 7.11 17.38
C VAL A 412 -12.46 6.58 17.94
N SER A 413 -13.00 5.54 17.33
CA SER A 413 -14.10 4.72 17.87
C SER A 413 -13.53 3.45 18.49
N LEU A 414 -13.59 3.34 19.79
CA LEU A 414 -13.08 2.16 20.49
C LEU A 414 -13.84 0.87 20.13
N GLU A 415 -15.13 0.98 19.85
CA GLU A 415 -15.95 -0.15 19.40
C GLU A 415 -15.48 -0.66 18.04
N THR A 416 -15.30 0.24 17.06
CA THR A 416 -14.75 -0.09 15.73
C THR A 416 -13.32 -0.63 15.85
N GLN A 417 -12.50 -0.02 16.72
CA GLN A 417 -11.11 -0.46 16.99
C GLN A 417 -11.06 -1.93 17.46
N VAL A 418 -11.92 -2.30 18.41
CA VAL A 418 -12.01 -3.67 18.92
C VAL A 418 -12.47 -4.63 17.83
N LEU A 419 -13.46 -4.23 17.01
CA LEU A 419 -13.96 -5.06 15.92
C LEU A 419 -12.90 -5.26 14.84
N ASP A 420 -12.24 -4.21 14.39
CA ASP A 420 -11.14 -4.28 13.41
C ASP A 420 -9.99 -5.15 13.94
N THR A 421 -9.62 -4.99 15.21
CA THR A 421 -8.60 -5.84 15.84
C THR A 421 -9.02 -7.31 15.87
N LYS A 422 -10.29 -7.61 16.16
CA LYS A 422 -10.82 -8.99 16.14
C LYS A 422 -10.79 -9.59 14.73
N ILE A 423 -11.06 -8.81 13.70
CA ILE A 423 -10.98 -9.28 12.30
C ILE A 423 -9.53 -9.65 11.96
N HIS A 424 -8.57 -8.78 12.26
CA HIS A 424 -7.15 -9.10 12.08
C HIS A 424 -6.72 -10.32 12.91
N ALA A 425 -7.13 -10.38 14.18
CA ALA A 425 -6.81 -11.50 15.06
C ALA A 425 -7.36 -12.84 14.54
N LEU A 426 -8.59 -12.87 14.05
CA LEU A 426 -9.20 -14.09 13.50
C LEU A 426 -8.47 -14.54 12.23
N ALA A 427 -8.15 -13.62 11.32
CA ALA A 427 -7.38 -13.92 10.11
C ALA A 427 -6.00 -14.49 10.47
N ILE A 428 -5.27 -13.83 11.36
CA ILE A 428 -3.94 -14.27 11.83
C ILE A 428 -4.03 -15.62 12.52
N THR A 429 -5.02 -15.83 13.40
CA THR A 429 -5.20 -17.11 14.09
C THR A 429 -5.35 -18.25 13.08
N ARG A 430 -6.21 -18.10 12.09
CA ARG A 430 -6.43 -19.11 11.05
C ARG A 430 -5.18 -19.36 10.21
N LEU A 431 -4.49 -18.31 9.80
CA LEU A 431 -3.24 -18.44 9.04
C LEU A 431 -2.12 -19.10 9.84
N CYS A 432 -2.06 -18.86 11.16
CA CYS A 432 -1.06 -19.45 12.03
C CYS A 432 -1.40 -20.88 12.51
N THR A 433 -2.70 -21.27 12.57
CA THR A 433 -3.11 -22.54 13.21
C THR A 433 -3.66 -23.58 12.25
N LEU A 434 -4.27 -23.18 11.12
CA LEU A 434 -4.82 -24.13 10.16
C LEU A 434 -3.73 -25.03 9.60
N PRO A 435 -3.97 -26.35 9.55
CA PRO A 435 -3.03 -27.28 8.92
C PRO A 435 -2.80 -26.95 7.44
N VAL A 436 -3.86 -26.68 6.71
CA VAL A 436 -3.82 -26.28 5.29
C VAL A 436 -4.17 -24.81 5.15
N LEU A 437 -3.34 -24.08 4.42
CA LEU A 437 -3.53 -22.66 4.16
C LEU A 437 -4.81 -22.42 3.33
N PRO A 438 -5.56 -21.35 3.64
CA PRO A 438 -6.90 -21.12 3.06
C PRO A 438 -6.87 -20.49 1.64
N PHE A 439 -5.72 -20.49 0.97
CA PHE A 439 -5.58 -19.89 -0.36
C PHE A 439 -6.36 -20.63 -1.43
N VAL A 440 -7.00 -19.91 -2.36
CA VAL A 440 -7.79 -20.46 -3.48
C VAL A 440 -7.10 -20.09 -4.79
N LEU A 441 -6.37 -21.03 -5.38
CA LEU A 441 -5.57 -20.77 -6.60
C LEU A 441 -6.46 -20.63 -7.83
N GLY A 442 -7.65 -21.20 -7.83
CA GLY A 442 -8.66 -21.02 -8.86
C GLY A 442 -9.11 -19.57 -9.00
N ASP A 443 -9.20 -18.81 -7.89
CA ASP A 443 -9.56 -17.39 -7.90
C ASP A 443 -8.42 -16.54 -8.51
N LEU A 444 -7.16 -16.83 -8.15
CA LEU A 444 -6.00 -16.22 -8.78
C LEU A 444 -5.98 -16.47 -10.31
N ALA A 445 -6.26 -17.71 -10.73
CA ALA A 445 -6.34 -18.03 -12.15
C ALA A 445 -7.49 -17.31 -12.85
N GLY A 446 -8.63 -17.15 -12.18
CA GLY A 446 -9.78 -16.38 -12.66
C GLY A 446 -9.47 -14.91 -12.86
N GLU A 447 -8.84 -14.26 -11.87
CA GLU A 447 -8.36 -12.88 -11.97
C GLU A 447 -7.41 -12.71 -13.16
N LEU A 448 -6.38 -13.55 -13.26
CA LEU A 448 -5.39 -13.46 -14.34
C LEU A 448 -6.02 -13.63 -15.74
N LYS A 449 -7.01 -14.51 -15.88
CA LYS A 449 -7.75 -14.67 -17.15
C LYS A 449 -8.51 -13.40 -17.52
N ALA A 450 -9.20 -12.79 -16.58
CA ALA A 450 -9.97 -11.56 -16.80
C ALA A 450 -9.04 -10.40 -17.19
N LEU A 451 -7.97 -10.18 -16.41
CA LEU A 451 -6.99 -9.12 -16.65
C LEU A 451 -6.26 -9.29 -18.01
N PHE A 452 -5.88 -10.52 -18.32
CA PHE A 452 -5.23 -10.80 -19.60
C PHE A 452 -6.16 -10.58 -20.79
N ALA A 453 -7.44 -10.98 -20.69
CA ALA A 453 -8.42 -10.76 -21.76
C ALA A 453 -8.65 -9.26 -22.02
N GLU A 454 -8.70 -8.45 -20.97
CA GLU A 454 -8.81 -7.00 -21.07
C GLU A 454 -7.59 -6.39 -21.77
N ILE A 455 -6.37 -6.77 -21.37
CA ILE A 455 -5.13 -6.30 -22.01
C ILE A 455 -5.08 -6.66 -23.48
N ASP A 456 -5.43 -7.90 -23.85
CA ASP A 456 -5.43 -8.37 -25.23
C ASP A 456 -6.45 -7.61 -26.10
N GLN A 457 -7.64 -7.35 -25.55
CA GLN A 457 -8.66 -6.54 -26.22
C GLN A 457 -8.19 -5.10 -26.43
N GLN A 458 -7.64 -4.45 -25.39
CA GLN A 458 -7.15 -3.07 -25.46
C GLN A 458 -5.94 -2.93 -26.40
N ALA A 459 -5.10 -3.95 -26.50
CA ALA A 459 -4.00 -4.01 -27.47
C ALA A 459 -4.45 -4.14 -28.93
N GLY A 460 -5.75 -4.34 -29.19
CA GLY A 460 -6.32 -4.49 -30.52
C GLY A 460 -5.80 -5.71 -31.28
N HIS A 461 -5.45 -6.78 -30.55
CA HIS A 461 -4.88 -8.03 -31.09
C HIS A 461 -3.61 -7.83 -31.94
N ARG A 462 -2.84 -6.77 -31.66
CA ARG A 462 -1.62 -6.41 -32.41
C ARG A 462 -0.37 -7.19 -32.00
N LEU A 463 -0.48 -8.06 -31.00
CA LEU A 463 0.60 -8.95 -30.54
C LEU A 463 0.07 -10.38 -30.43
N ASP A 464 0.87 -11.33 -30.90
CA ASP A 464 0.58 -12.74 -30.63
C ASP A 464 0.93 -13.12 -29.19
N PHE A 465 -0.09 -13.33 -28.38
CA PHE A 465 0.00 -13.82 -27.01
C PHE A 465 -0.20 -15.34 -26.88
N GLY A 466 -0.05 -16.13 -27.96
CA GLY A 466 -0.32 -17.58 -27.96
C GLY A 466 0.37 -18.34 -26.84
N LEU A 467 1.65 -18.00 -26.56
CA LEU A 467 2.41 -18.62 -25.46
C LEU A 467 1.79 -18.28 -24.09
N VAL A 468 1.44 -17.03 -23.83
CA VAL A 468 0.83 -16.61 -22.55
C VAL A 468 -0.52 -17.30 -22.38
N ARG A 469 -1.37 -17.32 -23.42
CA ARG A 469 -2.67 -18.00 -23.41
C ARG A 469 -2.55 -19.48 -23.07
N ALA A 470 -1.61 -20.18 -23.69
CA ALA A 470 -1.38 -21.61 -23.44
C ALA A 470 -0.96 -21.88 -22.00
N GLN A 471 -0.01 -21.09 -21.45
CA GLN A 471 0.43 -21.28 -20.08
C GLN A 471 -0.63 -20.86 -19.04
N LEU A 472 -1.41 -19.82 -19.34
CA LEU A 472 -2.52 -19.40 -18.48
C LEU A 472 -3.64 -20.46 -18.43
N ALA A 473 -3.96 -21.08 -19.56
CA ALA A 473 -4.92 -22.19 -19.61
C ALA A 473 -4.42 -23.41 -18.80
N ARG A 474 -3.12 -23.74 -18.93
CA ARG A 474 -2.49 -24.82 -18.14
C ARG A 474 -2.52 -24.51 -16.64
N PHE A 475 -2.10 -23.30 -16.24
CA PHE A 475 -2.14 -22.87 -14.85
C PHE A 475 -3.55 -22.96 -14.27
N ALA A 476 -4.55 -22.48 -14.98
CA ALA A 476 -5.93 -22.51 -14.53
C ALA A 476 -6.45 -23.94 -14.33
N ALA A 477 -6.15 -24.85 -15.25
CA ALA A 477 -6.52 -26.26 -15.11
C ALA A 477 -5.79 -26.93 -13.93
N ALA A 478 -4.51 -26.58 -13.71
CA ALA A 478 -3.73 -27.08 -12.57
C ALA A 478 -4.26 -26.52 -11.23
N ALA A 479 -4.62 -25.25 -11.16
CA ALA A 479 -5.17 -24.58 -9.99
C ALA A 479 -6.51 -25.21 -9.56
N GLU A 480 -7.42 -25.46 -10.51
CA GLU A 480 -8.70 -26.09 -10.22
C GLU A 480 -8.54 -27.52 -9.65
N LYS A 481 -7.67 -28.34 -10.29
CA LYS A 481 -7.39 -29.69 -9.79
C LYS A 481 -6.71 -29.68 -8.43
N PHE A 482 -5.82 -28.72 -8.22
CA PHE A 482 -5.12 -28.55 -6.94
C PHE A 482 -6.08 -28.19 -5.82
N ASP A 483 -6.97 -27.23 -6.02
CA ASP A 483 -7.96 -26.84 -5.00
C ASP A 483 -8.88 -28.00 -4.63
N GLN A 484 -9.35 -28.80 -5.62
CA GLN A 484 -10.13 -30.01 -5.39
C GLN A 484 -9.36 -31.10 -4.63
N ALA A 485 -8.07 -31.30 -4.94
CA ALA A 485 -7.21 -32.25 -4.26
C ALA A 485 -6.90 -31.84 -2.81
N LYS A 486 -6.64 -30.53 -2.61
CA LYS A 486 -6.40 -29.92 -1.30
C LYS A 486 -7.58 -30.10 -0.35
N GLU A 487 -8.82 -29.96 -0.82
CA GLU A 487 -10.02 -30.20 -0.01
C GLU A 487 -10.14 -31.63 0.49
N LYS A 488 -9.54 -32.59 -0.22
CA LYS A 488 -9.56 -34.03 0.09
C LYS A 488 -8.26 -34.50 0.75
N ALA A 489 -7.36 -33.57 1.11
CA ALA A 489 -6.06 -33.92 1.68
C ALA A 489 -6.20 -34.77 2.94
N ALA A 490 -5.52 -35.91 2.95
CA ALA A 490 -5.43 -36.78 4.12
C ALA A 490 -4.46 -36.18 5.17
N PRO A 491 -4.63 -36.54 6.46
CA PRO A 491 -3.68 -36.13 7.50
C PRO A 491 -2.23 -36.50 7.11
N GLY A 492 -1.31 -35.54 7.27
CA GLY A 492 0.11 -35.67 6.90
C GLY A 492 0.44 -35.20 5.48
N GLN A 493 -0.54 -34.80 4.68
CA GLN A 493 -0.31 -34.24 3.33
C GLN A 493 -0.33 -32.70 3.30
N GLU A 494 -0.66 -32.06 4.40
CA GLU A 494 -0.90 -30.61 4.48
C GLU A 494 0.29 -29.79 4.01
N GLU A 495 1.49 -30.19 4.45
CA GLU A 495 2.73 -29.47 4.11
C GLU A 495 3.00 -29.48 2.59
N ARG A 496 2.72 -30.58 1.92
CA ARG A 496 2.85 -30.71 0.46
C ARG A 496 1.97 -29.69 -0.26
N PHE A 497 0.70 -29.55 0.16
CA PHE A 497 -0.21 -28.58 -0.43
C PHE A 497 0.18 -27.14 -0.09
N ASN A 498 0.59 -26.87 1.15
CA ASN A 498 1.03 -25.54 1.56
C ASN A 498 2.25 -25.07 0.76
N ARG A 499 3.28 -25.94 0.62
CA ARG A 499 4.49 -25.62 -0.16
C ARG A 499 4.17 -25.36 -1.64
N ALA A 500 3.32 -26.18 -2.24
CA ALA A 500 2.95 -26.02 -3.64
C ALA A 500 2.15 -24.73 -3.87
N ALA A 501 1.19 -24.41 -3.00
CA ALA A 501 0.43 -23.17 -3.07
C ALA A 501 1.35 -21.96 -2.95
N LEU A 502 2.21 -21.91 -1.92
CA LEU A 502 3.16 -20.83 -1.72
C LEU A 502 4.15 -20.70 -2.90
N ALA A 503 4.67 -21.80 -3.44
CA ALA A 503 5.55 -21.77 -4.59
C ALA A 503 4.86 -21.22 -5.85
N ALA A 504 3.61 -21.58 -6.09
CA ALA A 504 2.82 -21.04 -7.20
C ALA A 504 2.55 -19.54 -7.02
N ILE A 505 2.15 -19.11 -5.83
CA ILE A 505 1.92 -17.70 -5.48
C ILE A 505 3.21 -16.89 -5.66
N ARG A 506 4.35 -17.37 -5.15
CA ARG A 506 5.66 -16.71 -5.28
C ARG A 506 6.11 -16.54 -6.72
N ALA A 507 5.75 -17.46 -7.60
CA ALA A 507 6.02 -17.32 -9.03
C ALA A 507 5.13 -16.24 -9.70
N ILE A 508 3.86 -16.16 -9.32
CA ILE A 508 2.86 -15.29 -9.97
C ILE A 508 2.86 -13.86 -9.41
N THR A 509 2.97 -13.69 -8.09
CA THR A 509 2.84 -12.36 -7.46
C THR A 509 3.77 -11.31 -8.07
N PRO A 510 5.08 -11.58 -8.33
CA PRO A 510 5.96 -10.58 -8.94
C PRO A 510 5.55 -10.17 -10.35
N VAL A 511 5.00 -11.05 -11.16
CA VAL A 511 4.57 -10.70 -12.53
C VAL A 511 3.19 -10.05 -12.55
N ASN A 512 2.37 -10.32 -11.55
CA ASN A 512 1.02 -9.75 -11.42
C ASN A 512 1.01 -8.35 -10.80
N TYR A 513 1.96 -8.04 -9.90
CA TYR A 513 1.96 -6.80 -9.12
C TYR A 513 3.17 -5.90 -9.34
N THR A 514 4.25 -6.38 -9.96
CA THR A 514 5.47 -5.58 -10.18
C THR A 514 5.92 -5.58 -11.63
N LYS A 515 6.53 -4.47 -12.03
CA LYS A 515 7.16 -4.29 -13.35
C LYS A 515 8.66 -4.55 -13.31
N THR A 516 9.29 -4.21 -12.19
CA THR A 516 10.73 -4.37 -11.98
C THR A 516 11.10 -5.83 -11.66
N GLY A 517 12.35 -6.10 -11.42
CA GLY A 517 12.84 -7.40 -10.97
C GLY A 517 12.44 -7.71 -9.51
N PRO A 518 12.71 -8.92 -9.05
CA PRO A 518 12.33 -9.35 -7.69
C PRO A 518 13.12 -8.63 -6.58
N PHE A 519 14.22 -7.96 -6.92
CA PHE A 519 15.13 -7.28 -5.98
C PHE A 519 15.05 -5.76 -6.05
N ASP A 520 14.19 -5.23 -6.93
CA ASP A 520 13.97 -3.81 -7.09
C ASP A 520 12.54 -3.44 -6.69
N HIS A 521 12.34 -2.17 -6.33
CA HIS A 521 11.03 -1.66 -6.01
C HIS A 521 10.46 -0.81 -7.15
N ASP A 522 9.25 -1.14 -7.58
CA ASP A 522 8.51 -0.29 -8.50
C ASP A 522 8.30 1.11 -7.89
N PRO A 523 8.21 2.14 -8.72
CA PRO A 523 7.90 3.48 -8.24
C PRO A 523 6.60 3.52 -7.41
N ALA A 524 6.55 4.47 -6.48
CA ALA A 524 5.37 4.75 -5.66
C ALA A 524 4.29 5.52 -6.46
N VAL A 525 3.86 4.93 -7.54
CA VAL A 525 2.82 5.46 -8.46
C VAL A 525 1.78 4.37 -8.72
N PRO A 526 0.57 4.73 -9.15
CA PRO A 526 -0.41 3.74 -9.57
C PRO A 526 0.19 2.74 -10.57
N THR A 527 0.05 1.46 -10.27
CA THR A 527 0.61 0.37 -11.07
C THR A 527 -0.54 -0.51 -11.56
N PRO A 528 -0.76 -0.63 -12.88
CA PRO A 528 -1.83 -1.46 -13.41
C PRO A 528 -1.55 -2.95 -13.16
N PRO A 529 -2.57 -3.81 -13.17
CA PRO A 529 -2.38 -5.26 -13.13
C PRO A 529 -1.52 -5.76 -14.29
N LEU A 530 -0.75 -6.84 -14.05
CA LEU A 530 0.17 -7.42 -15.04
C LEU A 530 1.03 -6.33 -15.73
N PRO A 531 1.73 -5.48 -14.96
CA PRO A 531 2.24 -4.19 -15.45
C PRO A 531 3.21 -4.31 -16.63
N GLY A 532 3.90 -5.45 -16.75
CA GLY A 532 4.74 -5.76 -17.91
C GLY A 532 3.92 -5.91 -19.18
N LEU A 533 2.85 -6.71 -19.15
CA LEU A 533 1.96 -6.94 -20.30
C LEU A 533 1.02 -5.77 -20.55
N HIS A 534 0.60 -5.04 -19.52
CA HIS A 534 -0.30 -3.89 -19.65
C HIS A 534 0.24 -2.83 -20.62
N GLN A 535 1.55 -2.72 -20.79
CA GLN A 535 2.16 -1.84 -21.79
C GLN A 535 1.65 -2.11 -23.22
N ALA A 536 1.12 -3.30 -23.51
CA ALA A 536 0.57 -3.65 -24.83
C ALA A 536 -0.64 -2.79 -25.20
N THR A 537 -1.39 -2.26 -24.25
CA THR A 537 -2.54 -1.38 -24.50
C THR A 537 -2.15 -0.14 -25.33
N ALA A 538 -0.92 0.34 -25.18
CA ALA A 538 -0.40 1.45 -25.96
C ALA A 538 -0.22 1.15 -27.46
N LEU A 539 -0.13 -0.13 -27.86
CA LEU A 539 0.03 -0.49 -29.27
C LEU A 539 -1.12 0.01 -30.14
N ALA A 540 -2.34 0.05 -29.59
CA ALA A 540 -3.52 0.47 -30.34
C ALA A 540 -3.41 1.92 -30.87
N GLY A 541 -2.74 2.81 -30.12
CA GLY A 541 -2.54 4.22 -30.47
C GLY A 541 -1.29 4.52 -31.29
N LEU A 542 -0.40 3.54 -31.53
CA LEU A 542 0.87 3.74 -32.21
C LEU A 542 0.81 3.38 -33.67
N ASN A 543 1.57 4.13 -34.52
CA ASN A 543 1.78 3.77 -35.91
C ASN A 543 2.68 2.52 -36.00
N PRO A 544 2.24 1.41 -36.62
CA PRO A 544 3.03 0.17 -36.76
C PRO A 544 4.40 0.34 -37.41
N GLU A 545 4.58 1.36 -38.26
CA GLU A 545 5.85 1.64 -38.95
C GLU A 545 6.81 2.49 -38.09
N SER A 546 6.37 2.99 -36.93
CA SER A 546 7.22 3.82 -36.06
C SER A 546 8.20 2.97 -35.26
N ASP A 547 9.37 3.55 -34.94
CA ASP A 547 10.34 2.95 -34.06
C ASP A 547 9.76 2.70 -32.66
N GLN A 548 8.92 3.62 -32.16
CA GLN A 548 8.27 3.49 -30.87
C GLN A 548 7.40 2.22 -30.81
N TYR A 549 6.64 1.92 -31.84
CA TYR A 549 5.85 0.69 -31.92
C TYR A 549 6.77 -0.55 -31.91
N ARG A 550 7.83 -0.55 -32.72
CA ARG A 550 8.77 -1.67 -32.84
C ARG A 550 9.58 -1.89 -31.55
N PHE A 551 10.00 -0.82 -30.87
CA PHE A 551 10.65 -0.91 -29.55
C PHE A 551 9.72 -1.52 -28.49
N LEU A 552 8.45 -1.09 -28.50
CA LEU A 552 7.45 -1.62 -27.58
C LEU A 552 7.19 -3.11 -27.85
N LEU A 553 7.07 -3.54 -29.10
CA LEU A 553 6.94 -4.96 -29.44
C LEU A 553 8.12 -5.78 -28.90
N THR A 554 9.34 -5.29 -29.05
CA THR A 554 10.53 -5.95 -28.53
C THR A 554 10.47 -6.12 -27.00
N ARG A 555 10.01 -5.11 -26.30
CA ARG A 555 9.78 -5.17 -24.84
C ARG A 555 8.70 -6.19 -24.50
N LEU A 556 7.59 -6.18 -25.20
CA LEU A 556 6.43 -7.03 -24.92
C LEU A 556 6.72 -8.53 -25.16
N VAL A 557 7.59 -8.88 -26.11
CA VAL A 557 8.05 -10.27 -26.26
C VAL A 557 8.77 -10.75 -24.99
N ARG A 558 9.60 -9.91 -24.38
CA ARG A 558 10.29 -10.23 -23.13
C ARG A 558 9.32 -10.37 -21.96
N GLU A 559 8.33 -9.48 -21.87
CA GLU A 559 7.29 -9.54 -20.81
C GLU A 559 6.37 -10.75 -21.00
N SER A 560 6.01 -11.10 -22.24
CA SER A 560 5.26 -12.32 -22.55
C SER A 560 6.01 -13.58 -22.08
N ASN A 561 7.33 -13.64 -22.34
CA ASN A 561 8.16 -14.74 -21.86
C ASN A 561 8.23 -14.78 -20.31
N ARG A 562 8.36 -13.62 -19.65
CA ARG A 562 8.40 -13.52 -18.19
C ARG A 562 7.11 -14.05 -17.56
N VAL A 563 5.95 -13.62 -18.06
CA VAL A 563 4.64 -14.07 -17.55
C VAL A 563 4.39 -15.55 -17.87
N ALA A 564 4.66 -15.98 -19.11
CA ALA A 564 4.49 -17.38 -19.49
C ALA A 564 5.39 -18.32 -18.69
N PHE A 565 6.62 -17.91 -18.38
CA PHE A 565 7.53 -18.66 -17.53
C PHE A 565 6.97 -18.80 -16.10
N ALA A 566 6.52 -17.72 -15.48
CA ALA A 566 5.92 -17.72 -14.14
C ALA A 566 4.69 -18.65 -14.07
N LEU A 567 3.79 -18.55 -15.05
CA LEU A 567 2.60 -19.42 -15.16
C LEU A 567 2.99 -20.89 -15.32
N ARG A 568 4.02 -21.19 -16.11
CA ARG A 568 4.53 -22.55 -16.30
C ARG A 568 5.08 -23.15 -15.01
N GLU A 569 5.92 -22.39 -14.29
CA GLU A 569 6.50 -22.85 -13.01
C GLU A 569 5.41 -23.06 -11.97
N ALA A 570 4.47 -22.11 -11.85
CA ALA A 570 3.32 -22.24 -10.95
C ALA A 570 2.48 -23.50 -11.27
N ALA A 571 2.13 -23.70 -12.55
CA ALA A 571 1.36 -24.86 -12.98
C ALA A 571 2.09 -26.18 -12.63
N ALA A 572 3.39 -26.26 -12.89
CA ALA A 572 4.17 -27.46 -12.61
C ALA A 572 4.16 -27.84 -11.11
N ARG A 573 4.27 -26.85 -10.20
CA ARG A 573 4.19 -27.09 -8.75
C ARG A 573 2.83 -27.62 -8.32
N LEU A 574 1.76 -27.06 -8.87
CA LEU A 574 0.39 -27.49 -8.55
C LEU A 574 0.09 -28.88 -9.11
N GLU A 575 0.53 -29.17 -10.35
CA GLU A 575 0.40 -30.48 -10.99
C GLU A 575 1.15 -31.58 -10.21
N GLU A 576 2.36 -31.29 -9.75
CA GLU A 576 3.16 -32.21 -8.93
C GLU A 576 2.45 -32.53 -7.61
N ALA A 577 1.96 -31.49 -6.93
CA ALA A 577 1.26 -31.66 -5.65
C ALA A 577 -0.10 -32.33 -5.78
N SER A 578 -0.72 -32.32 -6.95
CA SER A 578 -2.04 -32.93 -7.18
C SER A 578 -1.95 -34.40 -7.64
N ARG A 579 -0.76 -34.93 -7.90
CA ARG A 579 -0.61 -36.34 -8.25
C ARG A 579 -0.84 -37.21 -7.01
N GLU A 580 -1.55 -38.32 -7.18
CA GLU A 580 -1.62 -39.32 -6.12
C GLU A 580 -0.22 -39.85 -5.82
N PRO A 581 0.12 -40.02 -4.53
CA PRO A 581 1.39 -40.70 -4.21
C PRO A 581 1.38 -42.09 -4.89
N TRP A 582 2.47 -42.44 -5.56
CA TRP A 582 2.64 -43.82 -6.04
C TRP A 582 2.46 -44.76 -4.83
N GLN A 583 1.46 -45.64 -4.92
CA GLN A 583 1.22 -46.71 -3.93
C GLN A 583 2.41 -47.68 -3.87
#